data_ad387bd58790c1aed4530f111bcf38d1
#
_entry.id   ad387bd58790c1aed4530f111bcf38d1
#
_cell.length_a   1.000
_cell.length_b   1.000
_cell.length_c   1.000
_cell.angle_alpha   90.00
_cell.angle_beta   90.00
_cell.angle_gamma   90.00
#
_symmetry.space_group_name_H-M   'P 1'
#
loop_
_entity.id
_entity.type
_entity.pdbx_description
1 polymer ?
#
loop_
_entity_poly.entity_id
_entity_poly.type
_entity_poly.pdbx_seq_one_letter_code
_entity_poly.pdbx_strand_id
1 'polypeptide(L)'
;MVIETLTQCLPAGDRAWFYRTHEGAEIDLLVERGGRPAIAIEVKRSTAPSPDRGFGQACDDLGIDQRYVVYPGQERFPLRHGAEAIGLAGMATILSQPHTA
;
A
#
# COMPACT_ATOMS: atom_id res chain seq x y z
N MET A 1 -4.97 14.96 1.62
CA MET A 1 -3.89 14.02 2.03
C MET A 1 -4.07 12.69 1.32
N VAL A 2 -2.96 12.10 0.91
CA VAL A 2 -2.98 10.86 0.15
C VAL A 2 -3.64 9.72 0.93
N ILE A 3 -3.24 9.53 2.17
CA ILE A 3 -3.77 8.43 2.98
C ILE A 3 -5.28 8.58 3.20
N GLU A 4 -5.75 9.77 3.49
CA GLU A 4 -7.18 10.00 3.68
C GLU A 4 -7.97 9.75 2.40
N THR A 5 -7.45 10.21 1.27
CA THR A 5 -8.07 9.98 -0.04
C THR A 5 -8.19 8.50 -0.32
N LEU A 6 -7.12 7.74 -0.10
CA LEU A 6 -7.11 6.30 -0.35
C LEU A 6 -8.06 5.56 0.59
N THR A 7 -8.10 5.95 1.86
CA THR A 7 -8.99 5.32 2.84
C THR A 7 -10.45 5.48 2.43
N GLN A 8 -10.82 6.65 1.88
CA GLN A 8 -12.18 6.90 1.43
C GLN A 8 -12.58 6.06 0.22
N CYS A 9 -11.61 5.51 -0.50
CA CYS A 9 -11.89 4.67 -1.68
C CYS A 9 -12.22 3.22 -1.33
N LEU A 10 -12.05 2.81 -0.08
CA LEU A 10 -12.23 1.42 0.32
C LEU A 10 -13.68 0.99 0.30
N PRO A 11 -14.00 -0.20 -0.25
CA PRO A 11 -15.34 -0.75 -0.19
C PRO A 11 -15.77 -1.00 1.26
N ALA A 12 -17.08 -1.07 1.47
CA ALA A 12 -17.63 -1.41 2.77
C ALA A 12 -17.09 -2.75 3.24
N GLY A 13 -16.72 -2.82 4.50
CA GLY A 13 -16.16 -4.04 5.08
C GLY A 13 -14.65 -4.10 5.08
N ASP A 14 -13.99 -3.33 4.23
CA ASP A 14 -12.53 -3.23 4.26
C ASP A 14 -12.11 -2.31 5.40
N ARG A 15 -10.94 -2.57 5.97
CA ARG A 15 -10.40 -1.75 7.05
C ARG A 15 -9.01 -1.25 6.69
N ALA A 16 -8.69 -0.05 7.17
CA ALA A 16 -7.41 0.59 6.98
C ALA A 16 -6.68 0.71 8.31
N TRP A 17 -5.43 0.32 8.31
CA TRP A 17 -4.58 0.34 9.50
C TRP A 17 -3.26 1.01 9.18
N PHE A 18 -2.63 1.52 10.22
CA PHE A 18 -1.24 1.94 10.22
C PHE A 18 -0.44 0.86 10.94
N TYR A 19 0.69 0.44 10.38
CA TYR A 19 1.49 -0.64 10.96
C TYR A 19 2.92 -0.19 11.23
N ARG A 20 3.40 -0.48 12.42
CA ARG A 20 4.77 -0.15 12.82
C ARG A 20 5.24 -1.10 13.90
N THR A 21 6.52 -1.50 13.83
CA THR A 21 7.17 -2.32 14.86
C THR A 21 8.33 -1.57 15.47
N HIS A 22 8.82 -2.07 16.61
CA HIS A 22 10.00 -1.50 17.27
C HIS A 22 11.25 -1.63 16.43
N GLU A 23 11.32 -2.63 15.57
CA GLU A 23 12.47 -2.89 14.71
C GLU A 23 12.48 -2.00 13.47
N GLY A 24 11.50 -1.15 13.30
CA GLY A 24 11.45 -0.22 12.17
C GLY A 24 10.67 -0.72 10.95
N ALA A 25 9.99 -1.87 11.05
CA ALA A 25 9.07 -2.29 10.01
C ALA A 25 7.86 -1.38 10.03
N GLU A 26 7.43 -0.88 8.86
CA GLU A 26 6.39 0.14 8.80
C GLU A 26 5.61 0.08 7.49
N ILE A 27 4.28 0.21 7.58
CA ILE A 27 3.38 0.33 6.43
C ILE A 27 2.50 1.56 6.66
N ASP A 28 2.51 2.49 5.71
CA ASP A 28 1.75 3.74 5.84
C ASP A 28 0.25 3.50 5.79
N LEU A 29 -0.18 2.55 4.96
CA LEU A 29 -1.58 2.16 4.89
C LEU A 29 -1.65 0.66 4.64
N LEU A 30 -2.18 -0.06 5.62
CA LEU A 30 -2.42 -1.49 5.53
C LEU A 30 -3.91 -1.71 5.35
N VAL A 31 -4.29 -2.37 4.26
CA VAL A 31 -5.70 -2.64 3.96
C VAL A 31 -6.02 -4.09 4.31
N GLU A 32 -7.02 -4.27 5.16
CA GLU A 32 -7.57 -5.58 5.49
C GLU A 32 -8.80 -5.86 4.66
N ARG A 33 -8.86 -7.07 4.13
CA ARG A 33 -10.02 -7.58 3.40
C ARG A 33 -10.35 -8.98 3.91
N GLY A 34 -11.59 -9.19 4.30
CA GLY A 34 -11.99 -10.47 4.85
C GLY A 34 -11.26 -10.82 6.14
N GLY A 35 -10.91 -9.82 6.93
CA GLY A 35 -10.20 -10.01 8.21
C GLY A 35 -8.72 -10.32 8.08
N ARG A 36 -8.13 -10.16 6.89
CA ARG A 36 -6.72 -10.46 6.65
C ARG A 36 -6.01 -9.28 6.01
N PRO A 37 -4.71 -9.07 6.34
CA PRO A 37 -3.90 -8.09 5.61
C PRO A 37 -3.85 -8.48 4.12
N ALA A 38 -4.23 -7.56 3.25
CA ALA A 38 -4.35 -7.85 1.83
C ALA A 38 -3.45 -6.96 0.98
N ILE A 39 -3.38 -5.66 1.29
CA ILE A 39 -2.65 -4.69 0.48
C ILE A 39 -1.82 -3.82 1.41
N ALA A 40 -0.55 -3.59 1.03
CA ALA A 40 0.33 -2.69 1.75
C ALA A 40 0.71 -1.53 0.85
N ILE A 41 0.63 -0.31 1.38
CA ILE A 41 0.90 0.91 0.63
C ILE A 41 1.88 1.77 1.40
N GLU A 42 2.93 2.22 0.71
CA GLU A 42 3.86 3.23 1.17
C GLU A 42 3.70 4.48 0.31
N VAL A 43 3.76 5.66 0.92
CA VAL A 43 3.63 6.92 0.19
C VAL A 43 4.98 7.61 0.14
N LYS A 44 5.43 7.97 -1.06
CA LYS A 44 6.68 8.69 -1.29
C LYS A 44 6.42 9.98 -2.05
N ARG A 45 7.18 11.01 -1.74
CA ARG A 45 7.07 12.30 -2.44
C ARG A 45 8.05 12.42 -3.60
N SER A 46 8.96 11.49 -3.72
CA SER A 46 9.98 11.49 -4.77
C SER A 46 9.41 11.01 -6.09
N THR A 47 9.85 11.62 -7.21
CA THR A 47 9.50 11.14 -8.54
C THR A 47 10.31 9.90 -8.94
N ALA A 48 11.32 9.55 -8.15
CA ALA A 48 12.09 8.31 -8.30
C ALA A 48 11.90 7.46 -7.05
N PRO A 49 10.70 6.88 -6.86
CA PRO A 49 10.36 6.21 -5.61
C PRO A 49 11.12 4.91 -5.42
N SER A 50 11.39 4.58 -4.16
CA SER A 50 11.98 3.30 -3.79
C SER A 50 11.37 2.91 -2.44
N PRO A 51 10.94 1.65 -2.28
CA PRO A 51 10.37 1.24 -1.00
C PRO A 51 11.43 1.21 0.08
N ASP A 52 11.05 1.57 1.29
CA ASP A 52 11.94 1.48 2.43
C ASP A 52 12.15 0.01 2.81
N ARG A 53 13.31 -0.26 3.43
CA ARG A 53 13.61 -1.59 3.92
C ARG A 53 12.56 -2.05 4.93
N GLY A 54 12.13 -1.15 5.80
CA GLY A 54 11.11 -1.46 6.80
C GLY A 54 9.76 -1.82 6.20
N PHE A 55 9.42 -1.22 5.06
CA PHE A 55 8.20 -1.57 4.32
C PHE A 55 8.27 -3.01 3.80
N GLY A 56 9.38 -3.37 3.16
CA GLY A 56 9.56 -4.73 2.68
C GLY A 56 9.50 -5.75 3.80
N GLN A 57 10.16 -5.45 4.93
CA GLN A 57 10.16 -6.32 6.08
C GLN A 57 8.75 -6.51 6.65
N ALA A 58 7.98 -5.43 6.76
CA ALA A 58 6.61 -5.51 7.27
C ALA A 58 5.73 -6.37 6.37
N CYS A 59 5.87 -6.20 5.05
CA CYS A 59 5.10 -7.00 4.09
C CYS A 59 5.46 -8.48 4.19
N ASP A 60 6.74 -8.81 4.35
CA ASP A 60 7.18 -10.19 4.51
C ASP A 60 6.62 -10.79 5.80
N ASP A 61 6.68 -10.03 6.90
CA ASP A 61 6.19 -10.48 8.20
C ASP A 61 4.70 -10.80 8.18
N LEU A 62 3.93 -10.00 7.43
CA LEU A 62 2.48 -10.14 7.36
C LEU A 62 2.01 -11.01 6.19
N GLY A 63 2.93 -11.46 5.33
CA GLY A 63 2.60 -12.30 4.19
C GLY A 63 1.80 -11.57 3.12
N ILE A 64 2.05 -10.28 2.93
CA ILE A 64 1.31 -9.48 1.95
C ILE A 64 2.04 -9.48 0.62
N ASP A 65 1.35 -9.91 -0.43
CA ASP A 65 1.90 -9.95 -1.80
C ASP A 65 1.61 -8.67 -2.59
N GLN A 66 0.48 -8.01 -2.34
CA GLN A 66 0.11 -6.78 -3.05
C GLN A 66 0.74 -5.58 -2.36
N ARG A 67 1.86 -5.11 -2.91
CA ARG A 67 2.69 -4.06 -2.33
C ARG A 67 2.82 -2.90 -3.30
N TYR A 68 2.45 -1.71 -2.85
CA TYR A 68 2.46 -0.52 -3.71
C TYR A 68 3.20 0.63 -3.05
N VAL A 69 3.90 1.41 -3.87
CA VAL A 69 4.49 2.68 -3.46
C VAL A 69 3.79 3.76 -4.28
N VAL A 70 2.97 4.58 -3.62
CA VAL A 70 2.28 5.69 -4.26
C VAL A 70 3.22 6.87 -4.32
N TYR A 71 3.40 7.44 -5.50
CA TYR A 71 4.34 8.53 -5.75
C TYR A 71 3.68 9.59 -6.64
N PRO A 72 4.32 10.78 -6.86
CA PRO A 72 3.67 11.85 -7.63
C PRO A 72 3.52 11.62 -9.13
N GLY A 73 4.07 10.54 -9.68
CA GLY A 73 3.96 10.22 -11.10
C GLY A 73 2.69 9.43 -11.41
N GLN A 74 2.52 9.09 -12.69
CA GLN A 74 1.37 8.33 -13.18
C GLN A 74 1.74 6.96 -13.72
N GLU A 75 3.01 6.73 -14.02
CA GLU A 75 3.45 5.46 -14.60
C GLU A 75 3.53 4.38 -13.53
N ARG A 76 3.29 3.15 -13.96
CA ARG A 76 3.41 1.97 -13.10
C ARG A 76 4.65 1.19 -13.52
N PHE A 77 5.47 0.83 -12.56
CA PHE A 77 6.67 0.04 -12.83
C PHE A 77 7.09 -0.73 -11.58
N PRO A 78 7.78 -1.87 -11.77
CA PRO A 78 8.19 -2.69 -10.62
C PRO A 78 9.32 -2.03 -9.83
N LEU A 79 9.32 -2.29 -8.52
CA LEU A 79 10.31 -1.81 -7.58
C LEU A 79 10.87 -2.99 -6.80
N ARG A 80 11.83 -2.70 -5.90
CA ARG A 80 12.40 -3.71 -5.00
C ARG A 80 11.34 -4.24 -4.05
N HIS A 81 11.62 -5.36 -3.42
CA HIS A 81 10.77 -6.00 -2.40
C HIS A 81 9.40 -6.40 -2.93
N GLY A 82 9.31 -6.69 -4.23
CA GLY A 82 8.03 -7.09 -4.82
C GLY A 82 7.00 -5.98 -4.89
N ALA A 83 7.41 -4.73 -4.73
CA ALA A 83 6.51 -3.59 -4.78
C ALA A 83 6.35 -3.05 -6.19
N GLU A 84 5.32 -2.25 -6.40
CA GLU A 84 5.05 -1.58 -7.66
C GLU A 84 4.84 -0.09 -7.41
N ALA A 85 5.49 0.76 -8.21
CA ALA A 85 5.22 2.20 -8.19
C ALA A 85 3.90 2.46 -8.91
N ILE A 86 3.09 3.35 -8.35
CA ILE A 86 1.78 3.67 -8.92
C ILE A 86 1.38 5.08 -8.49
N GLY A 87 0.66 5.79 -9.36
CA GLY A 87 0.14 7.09 -9.01
C GLY A 87 -1.10 7.01 -8.13
N LEU A 88 -1.48 8.14 -7.55
CA LEU A 88 -2.63 8.19 -6.62
C LEU A 88 -3.92 7.73 -7.30
N ALA A 89 -4.20 8.20 -8.51
CA ALA A 89 -5.43 7.84 -9.22
C ALA A 89 -5.50 6.34 -9.50
N GLY A 90 -4.38 5.74 -9.93
CA GLY A 90 -4.32 4.31 -10.17
C GLY A 90 -4.53 3.50 -8.91
N MET A 91 -3.94 3.93 -7.80
CA MET A 91 -4.12 3.25 -6.52
C MET A 91 -5.56 3.35 -6.04
N ALA A 92 -6.17 4.52 -6.17
CA ALA A 92 -7.57 4.71 -5.80
C ALA A 92 -8.49 3.78 -6.59
N THR A 93 -8.21 3.61 -7.88
CA THR A 93 -8.97 2.69 -8.72
C THR A 93 -8.87 1.25 -8.23
N ILE A 94 -7.64 0.81 -7.90
CA ILE A 94 -7.42 -0.54 -7.38
C ILE A 94 -8.19 -0.75 -6.07
N LEU A 95 -8.09 0.20 -5.14
CA LEU A 95 -8.72 0.07 -3.83
C LEU A 95 -10.24 0.07 -3.89
N SER A 96 -10.82 0.80 -4.84
CA SER A 96 -12.28 0.90 -4.94
C SER A 96 -12.92 -0.28 -5.64
N GLN A 97 -12.13 -1.18 -6.23
CA GLN A 97 -12.66 -2.37 -6.87
C GLN A 97 -13.20 -3.35 -5.82
N PRO A 98 -14.37 -3.95 -6.07
CA PRO A 98 -14.92 -4.93 -5.12
C PRO A 98 -13.97 -6.09 -4.95
N HIS A 99 -13.90 -6.61 -3.72
CA HIS A 99 -13.14 -7.81 -3.44
C HIS A 99 -13.86 -9.01 -4.06
N THR A 100 -13.21 -9.69 -4.98
CA THR A 100 -13.73 -10.92 -5.55
C THR A 100 -13.05 -12.10 -4.88
N ALA A 101 -13.84 -12.96 -4.33
CA ALA A 101 -13.33 -14.16 -3.67
C ALA A 101 -12.73 -15.14 -4.69
#